data_6308c53a6989eb9c7e4e85636686f5a3
#
_entry.id   6308c53a6989eb9c7e4e85636686f5a3
#
_cell.length_a   1.000
_cell.length_b   1.000
_cell.length_c   1.000
_cell.angle_alpha   90.00
_cell.angle_beta   90.00
_cell.angle_gamma   90.00
#
_symmetry.space_group_name_H-M   'P 1'
#
loop_
_entity.id
_entity.type
_entity.pdbx_description
1 polymer ?
#
loop_
_entity_poly.entity_id
_entity_poly.type
_entity_poly.pdbx_seq_one_letter_code
_entity_poly.pdbx_strand_id
1 'polypeptide(L)'
;MIKVIGVRFRKAGKVYYFDPLDFDIKQGSNVIVETARGVEYGFVVLAPKEVEDDKVIQPLKPVIRPATPEDDEIERANKEKEKEAFKICLEKIRKHELEMKLIDCEYTFDNNKVLFYFTADGRIDFRDLVKDLASVFKTRIELRQIGVRDETKILGGIGVCGRPLCCHSYLTDFVPVSIKMAKEQNLSLNPTKISGVCGRLMCCLKNEEEAYEDLNSKLPNVGDFVTTKDGFKGEVQSVSVLKQRVKVVITKDNDEKEVKDYHTSELSFKPRRRKERNITDDAELKALEMLEKREGKSNLGD
;
A
#
# COMPACT_ATOMS: atom_id res chain seq x y z
N MET A 1 -18.23 -23.32 -6.75
CA MET A 1 -17.10 -23.17 -5.81
C MET A 1 -15.88 -23.88 -6.39
N ILE A 2 -14.74 -23.25 -6.41
CA ILE A 2 -13.50 -23.78 -6.98
C ILE A 2 -12.47 -23.88 -5.84
N LYS A 3 -11.74 -25.01 -5.78
CA LYS A 3 -10.66 -25.22 -4.82
C LYS A 3 -9.44 -24.44 -5.30
N VAL A 4 -8.90 -23.55 -4.45
CA VAL A 4 -7.74 -22.71 -4.78
C VAL A 4 -6.74 -22.67 -3.63
N ILE A 5 -5.48 -22.39 -3.97
CA ILE A 5 -4.45 -21.96 -3.01
C ILE A 5 -4.10 -20.49 -3.29
N GLY A 6 -3.65 -19.78 -2.25
CA GLY A 6 -3.14 -18.41 -2.39
C GLY A 6 -1.62 -18.39 -2.41
N VAL A 7 -1.04 -17.93 -3.50
CA VAL A 7 0.41 -17.88 -3.72
C VAL A 7 0.88 -16.42 -3.78
N ARG A 8 2.02 -16.14 -3.18
CA ARG A 8 2.67 -14.83 -3.18
C ARG A 8 4.11 -14.96 -3.65
N PHE A 9 4.56 -14.03 -4.48
CA PHE A 9 5.92 -14.00 -5.04
C PHE A 9 6.86 -13.05 -4.32
N ARG A 10 6.31 -12.03 -3.64
CA ARG A 10 7.07 -11.03 -2.87
C ARG A 10 6.49 -10.87 -1.47
N LYS A 11 7.30 -10.45 -0.51
CA LYS A 11 6.92 -10.34 0.92
C LYS A 11 5.62 -9.57 1.17
N ALA A 12 5.42 -8.44 0.50
CA ALA A 12 4.19 -7.64 0.54
C ALA A 12 3.49 -7.61 -0.83
N GLY A 13 3.64 -8.66 -1.64
CA GLY A 13 3.00 -8.81 -2.94
C GLY A 13 1.54 -9.20 -2.83
N LYS A 14 0.81 -9.04 -3.93
CA LYS A 14 -0.54 -9.56 -4.12
C LYS A 14 -0.57 -11.07 -3.90
N VAL A 15 -1.71 -11.56 -3.43
CA VAL A 15 -1.99 -13.01 -3.37
C VAL A 15 -2.73 -13.41 -4.62
N TYR A 16 -2.17 -14.34 -5.37
CA TYR A 16 -2.78 -14.90 -6.58
C TYR A 16 -3.34 -16.27 -6.30
N TYR A 17 -4.49 -16.57 -6.88
CA TYR A 17 -5.11 -17.87 -6.75
C TYR A 17 -4.66 -18.80 -7.86
N PHE A 18 -4.33 -20.04 -7.47
CA PHE A 18 -3.97 -21.13 -8.37
C PHE A 18 -4.75 -22.39 -8.02
N ASP A 19 -4.99 -23.23 -9.03
CA ASP A 19 -5.58 -24.55 -8.84
C ASP A 19 -4.51 -25.49 -8.26
N PRO A 20 -4.71 -26.03 -7.04
CA PRO A 20 -3.75 -26.96 -6.45
C PRO A 20 -3.73 -28.33 -7.13
N LEU A 21 -4.65 -28.62 -8.05
CA LEU A 21 -4.87 -29.97 -8.62
C LEU A 21 -5.02 -31.00 -7.49
N ASP A 22 -4.37 -32.17 -7.64
CA ASP A 22 -4.38 -33.27 -6.66
C ASP A 22 -3.20 -33.19 -5.67
N PHE A 23 -2.41 -32.10 -5.71
CA PHE A 23 -1.26 -31.96 -4.81
C PHE A 23 -1.67 -31.66 -3.37
N ASP A 24 -1.03 -32.34 -2.41
CA ASP A 24 -1.14 -32.00 -0.99
C ASP A 24 -0.25 -30.79 -0.66
N ILE A 25 -0.78 -29.59 -0.88
CA ILE A 25 -0.09 -28.33 -0.67
C ILE A 25 -0.52 -27.73 0.66
N LYS A 26 0.46 -27.41 1.52
CA LYS A 26 0.23 -26.80 2.84
C LYS A 26 0.59 -25.32 2.83
N GLN A 27 -0.07 -24.55 3.70
CA GLN A 27 0.34 -23.18 3.95
C GLN A 27 1.79 -23.16 4.46
N GLY A 28 2.59 -22.24 3.95
CA GLY A 28 4.02 -22.14 4.29
C GLY A 28 4.94 -22.97 3.38
N SER A 29 4.40 -23.81 2.48
CA SER A 29 5.20 -24.50 1.46
C SER A 29 5.46 -23.61 0.25
N ASN A 30 6.38 -24.02 -0.61
CA ASN A 30 6.68 -23.34 -1.86
C ASN A 30 6.16 -24.17 -3.03
N VAL A 31 5.82 -23.50 -4.12
CA VAL A 31 5.27 -24.11 -5.34
C VAL A 31 5.87 -23.47 -6.60
N ILE A 32 5.95 -24.26 -7.65
CA ILE A 32 6.31 -23.80 -8.99
C ILE A 32 5.01 -23.57 -9.76
N VAL A 33 4.84 -22.38 -10.29
CA VAL A 33 3.65 -21.97 -11.03
C VAL A 33 4.03 -21.26 -12.32
N GLU A 34 3.10 -21.26 -13.28
CA GLU A 34 3.24 -20.47 -14.49
C GLU A 34 2.45 -19.16 -14.39
N THR A 35 3.13 -18.04 -14.58
CA THR A 35 2.52 -16.70 -14.60
C THR A 35 2.60 -16.08 -16.00
N ALA A 36 2.14 -14.85 -16.16
CA ALA A 36 2.34 -14.08 -17.39
C ALA A 36 3.83 -13.73 -17.63
N ARG A 37 4.67 -13.82 -16.61
CA ARG A 37 6.12 -13.56 -16.68
C ARG A 37 6.93 -14.77 -17.09
N GLY A 38 6.40 -15.97 -16.88
CA GLY A 38 7.05 -17.26 -17.07
C GLY A 38 6.84 -18.17 -15.87
N VAL A 39 7.71 -19.14 -15.72
CA VAL A 39 7.74 -20.05 -14.56
C VAL A 39 8.32 -19.31 -13.36
N GLU A 40 7.60 -19.32 -12.26
CA GLU A 40 7.97 -18.61 -11.04
C GLU A 40 7.90 -19.53 -9.80
N TYR A 41 8.76 -19.22 -8.85
CA TYR A 41 8.79 -19.82 -7.53
C TYR A 41 7.93 -18.99 -6.58
N GLY A 42 6.88 -19.58 -6.02
CA GLY A 42 5.89 -18.88 -5.19
C GLY A 42 5.74 -19.47 -3.79
N PHE A 43 5.46 -18.60 -2.82
CA PHE A 43 5.20 -18.99 -1.44
C PHE A 43 3.69 -19.09 -1.18
N VAL A 44 3.23 -20.21 -0.62
CA VAL A 44 1.83 -20.49 -0.32
C VAL A 44 1.42 -19.81 0.99
N VAL A 45 0.62 -18.74 0.88
CA VAL A 45 0.12 -17.97 2.02
C VAL A 45 -1.26 -18.39 2.48
N LEU A 46 -2.05 -19.05 1.62
CA LEU A 46 -3.36 -19.59 1.94
C LEU A 46 -3.40 -21.06 1.58
N ALA A 47 -3.74 -21.90 2.58
CA ALA A 47 -3.99 -23.33 2.38
C ALA A 47 -5.16 -23.55 1.39
N PRO A 48 -5.27 -24.74 0.78
CA PRO A 48 -6.37 -25.06 -0.11
C PRO A 48 -7.73 -24.76 0.53
N LYS A 49 -8.52 -23.93 -0.13
CA LYS A 49 -9.88 -23.57 0.29
C LYS A 49 -10.81 -23.44 -0.91
N GLU A 50 -12.09 -23.62 -0.68
CA GLU A 50 -13.13 -23.34 -1.67
C GLU A 50 -13.46 -21.85 -1.67
N VAL A 51 -13.52 -21.24 -2.84
CA VAL A 51 -13.95 -19.86 -3.07
C VAL A 51 -15.03 -19.81 -4.14
N GLU A 52 -15.85 -18.76 -4.11
CA GLU A 52 -16.86 -18.50 -5.12
C GLU A 52 -16.19 -18.16 -6.47
N ASP A 53 -16.79 -18.60 -7.54
CA ASP A 53 -16.24 -18.50 -8.91
C ASP A 53 -16.06 -17.05 -9.36
N ASP A 54 -16.86 -16.12 -8.84
CA ASP A 54 -16.80 -14.68 -9.10
C ASP A 54 -15.61 -13.96 -8.46
N LYS A 55 -15.00 -14.58 -7.45
CA LYS A 55 -13.79 -14.05 -6.75
C LYS A 55 -12.49 -14.49 -7.39
N VAL A 56 -12.55 -15.30 -8.44
CA VAL A 56 -11.38 -15.88 -9.10
C VAL A 56 -11.29 -15.39 -10.55
N ILE A 57 -10.11 -14.91 -10.95
CA ILE A 57 -9.87 -14.51 -12.33
C ILE A 57 -9.74 -15.76 -13.20
N GLN A 58 -10.66 -15.94 -14.14
CA GLN A 58 -10.64 -17.06 -15.08
C GLN A 58 -9.82 -16.74 -16.34
N PRO A 59 -9.12 -17.72 -16.95
CA PRO A 59 -8.98 -19.09 -16.49
C PRO A 59 -7.99 -19.24 -15.31
N LEU A 60 -8.39 -20.02 -14.30
CA LEU A 60 -7.53 -20.33 -13.16
C LEU A 60 -6.33 -21.17 -13.63
N LYS A 61 -5.12 -20.70 -13.38
CA LYS A 61 -3.91 -21.43 -13.74
C LYS A 61 -3.60 -22.51 -12.71
N PRO A 62 -3.17 -23.71 -13.14
CA PRO A 62 -2.79 -24.77 -12.21
C PRO A 62 -1.39 -24.54 -11.64
N VAL A 63 -1.14 -25.14 -10.48
CA VAL A 63 0.21 -25.36 -9.97
C VAL A 63 0.90 -26.39 -10.86
N ILE A 64 2.13 -26.10 -11.27
CA ILE A 64 2.94 -27.06 -12.04
C ILE A 64 3.33 -28.24 -11.13
N ARG A 65 3.89 -27.92 -9.95
CA ARG A 65 4.25 -28.89 -8.90
C ARG A 65 4.62 -28.20 -7.59
N PRO A 66 4.62 -28.89 -6.46
CA PRO A 66 5.30 -28.43 -5.25
C PRO A 66 6.79 -28.22 -5.50
N ALA A 67 7.41 -27.27 -4.83
CA ALA A 67 8.84 -27.03 -4.92
C ALA A 67 9.61 -28.13 -4.19
N THR A 68 10.77 -28.49 -4.75
CA THR A 68 11.71 -29.45 -4.17
C THR A 68 12.86 -28.71 -3.48
N PRO A 69 13.66 -29.37 -2.62
CA PRO A 69 14.87 -28.76 -2.06
C PRO A 69 15.86 -28.24 -3.11
N GLU A 70 15.90 -28.86 -4.28
CA GLU A 70 16.72 -28.41 -5.42
C GLU A 70 16.21 -27.07 -5.98
N ASP A 71 14.88 -26.88 -6.01
CA ASP A 71 14.28 -25.60 -6.42
C ASP A 71 14.59 -24.47 -5.43
N ASP A 72 14.64 -24.80 -4.14
CA ASP A 72 15.03 -23.84 -3.10
C ASP A 72 16.51 -23.41 -3.28
N GLU A 73 17.38 -24.32 -3.73
CA GLU A 73 18.77 -24.01 -4.05
C GLU A 73 18.88 -23.14 -5.33
N ILE A 74 18.09 -23.44 -6.35
CA ILE A 74 18.04 -22.64 -7.59
C ILE A 74 17.56 -21.22 -7.26
N GLU A 75 16.50 -21.07 -6.48
CA GLU A 75 15.99 -19.76 -6.08
C GLU A 75 17.04 -18.97 -5.28
N ARG A 76 17.75 -19.64 -4.37
CA ARG A 76 18.85 -19.03 -3.61
C ARG A 76 20.00 -18.58 -4.51
N ALA A 77 20.39 -19.42 -5.48
CA ALA A 77 21.41 -19.08 -6.45
C ALA A 77 20.98 -17.90 -7.34
N ASN A 78 19.70 -17.83 -7.73
CA ASN A 78 19.17 -16.70 -8.47
C ASN A 78 19.23 -15.41 -7.67
N LYS A 79 18.92 -15.44 -6.37
CA LYS A 79 19.05 -14.27 -5.49
C LYS A 79 20.49 -13.75 -5.37
N GLU A 80 21.48 -14.62 -5.40
CA GLU A 80 22.89 -14.17 -5.45
C GLU A 80 23.25 -13.57 -6.83
N LYS A 81 22.80 -14.19 -7.93
CA LYS A 81 22.99 -13.62 -9.28
C LYS A 81 22.33 -12.23 -9.43
N GLU A 82 21.17 -12.02 -8.81
CA GLU A 82 20.47 -10.71 -8.80
C GLU A 82 21.36 -9.62 -8.22
N LYS A 83 22.10 -9.91 -7.13
CA LYS A 83 23.01 -8.95 -6.51
C LYS A 83 24.16 -8.55 -7.44
N GLU A 84 24.69 -9.49 -8.19
CA GLU A 84 25.75 -9.25 -9.17
C GLU A 84 25.20 -8.50 -10.39
N ALA A 85 24.04 -8.92 -10.90
CA ALA A 85 23.37 -8.26 -12.01
C ALA A 85 23.01 -6.81 -11.71
N PHE A 86 22.60 -6.53 -10.47
CA PHE A 86 22.33 -5.18 -10.00
C PHE A 86 23.58 -4.28 -10.09
N LYS A 87 24.74 -4.77 -9.64
CA LYS A 87 26.00 -4.02 -9.71
C LYS A 87 26.41 -3.74 -11.15
N ILE A 88 26.35 -4.76 -12.00
CA ILE A 88 26.70 -4.64 -13.42
C ILE A 88 25.77 -3.63 -14.11
N CYS A 89 24.45 -3.72 -13.86
CA CYS A 89 23.48 -2.79 -14.45
C CYS A 89 23.75 -1.36 -14.00
N LEU A 90 24.08 -1.15 -12.72
CA LEU A 90 24.40 0.18 -12.18
C LEU A 90 25.64 0.80 -12.85
N GLU A 91 26.69 -0.01 -13.10
CA GLU A 91 27.88 0.44 -13.84
C GLU A 91 27.56 0.81 -15.29
N LYS A 92 26.70 0.00 -15.95
CA LYS A 92 26.26 0.28 -17.32
C LYS A 92 25.39 1.53 -17.41
N ILE A 93 24.47 1.77 -16.47
CA ILE A 93 23.69 3.01 -16.39
C ILE A 93 24.60 4.23 -16.29
N ARG A 94 25.62 4.17 -15.46
CA ARG A 94 26.63 5.26 -15.33
C ARG A 94 27.41 5.46 -16.62
N LYS A 95 27.84 4.38 -17.29
CA LYS A 95 28.57 4.43 -18.56
C LYS A 95 27.75 5.06 -19.67
N HIS A 96 26.44 4.82 -19.70
CA HIS A 96 25.52 5.40 -20.69
C HIS A 96 24.96 6.78 -20.26
N GLU A 97 25.42 7.32 -19.11
CA GLU A 97 25.01 8.65 -18.57
C GLU A 97 23.48 8.83 -18.49
N LEU A 98 22.75 7.73 -18.13
CA LEU A 98 21.29 7.77 -18.06
C LEU A 98 20.80 8.31 -16.71
N GLU A 99 19.89 9.29 -16.76
CA GLU A 99 19.25 9.88 -15.56
C GLU A 99 18.14 8.98 -15.04
N MET A 100 18.52 7.79 -14.57
CA MET A 100 17.62 6.81 -13.98
C MET A 100 18.23 6.20 -12.72
N LYS A 101 17.37 5.85 -11.75
CA LYS A 101 17.77 5.19 -10.52
C LYS A 101 17.35 3.73 -10.57
N LEU A 102 18.31 2.81 -10.59
CA LEU A 102 18.05 1.39 -10.46
C LEU A 102 17.58 1.08 -9.04
N ILE A 103 16.49 0.35 -8.89
CA ILE A 103 15.86 0.05 -7.61
C ILE A 103 16.01 -1.43 -7.26
N ASP A 104 15.77 -2.33 -8.22
CA ASP A 104 15.80 -3.78 -7.99
C ASP A 104 16.11 -4.54 -9.26
N CYS A 105 16.49 -5.82 -9.11
CA CYS A 105 16.74 -6.74 -10.18
C CYS A 105 16.18 -8.12 -9.83
N GLU A 106 15.52 -8.78 -10.76
CA GLU A 106 14.86 -10.07 -10.53
C GLU A 106 15.09 -11.01 -11.71
N TYR A 107 15.54 -12.22 -11.44
CA TYR A 107 15.56 -13.30 -12.42
C TYR A 107 14.25 -14.08 -12.38
N THR A 108 13.72 -14.48 -13.54
CA THR A 108 12.69 -15.52 -13.57
C THR A 108 13.28 -16.83 -13.08
N PHE A 109 12.47 -17.69 -12.48
CA PHE A 109 12.93 -18.95 -11.89
C PHE A 109 13.70 -19.83 -12.90
N ASP A 110 13.27 -19.82 -14.16
CA ASP A 110 13.90 -20.55 -15.27
C ASP A 110 15.15 -19.85 -15.86
N ASN A 111 15.57 -18.72 -15.31
CA ASN A 111 16.67 -17.87 -15.78
C ASN A 111 16.55 -17.40 -17.25
N ASN A 112 15.38 -17.47 -17.85
CA ASN A 112 15.18 -17.06 -19.26
C ASN A 112 15.04 -15.55 -19.42
N LYS A 113 14.81 -14.82 -18.31
CA LYS A 113 14.60 -13.39 -18.31
C LYS A 113 15.21 -12.73 -17.07
N VAL A 114 15.71 -11.51 -17.24
CA VAL A 114 16.11 -10.61 -16.16
C VAL A 114 15.28 -9.33 -16.24
N LEU A 115 14.65 -8.98 -15.14
CA LEU A 115 13.88 -7.74 -15.00
C LEU A 115 14.67 -6.75 -14.15
N PHE A 116 14.80 -5.52 -14.63
CA PHE A 116 15.39 -4.42 -13.88
C PHE A 116 14.31 -3.38 -13.62
N TYR A 117 14.11 -3.04 -12.36
CA TYR A 117 13.15 -2.04 -11.92
C TYR A 117 13.86 -0.72 -11.67
N PHE A 118 13.35 0.35 -12.23
CA PHE A 118 13.96 1.68 -12.09
C PHE A 118 12.94 2.79 -11.94
N THR A 119 13.35 3.91 -11.36
CA THR A 119 12.61 5.17 -11.35
C THR A 119 13.34 6.23 -12.17
N ALA A 120 12.56 7.13 -12.79
CA ALA A 120 13.08 8.28 -13.53
C ALA A 120 12.00 9.36 -13.62
N ASP A 121 12.40 10.63 -13.70
CA ASP A 121 11.49 11.77 -13.75
C ASP A 121 10.75 11.90 -15.08
N GLY A 122 11.25 11.25 -16.12
CA GLY A 122 10.69 11.30 -17.47
C GLY A 122 10.86 10.00 -18.25
N ARG A 123 10.67 10.09 -19.54
CA ARG A 123 10.89 8.97 -20.46
C ARG A 123 12.38 8.88 -20.80
N ILE A 124 12.97 7.74 -20.51
CA ILE A 124 14.39 7.43 -20.77
C ILE A 124 14.52 6.60 -22.04
N ASP A 125 15.50 6.93 -22.89
CA ASP A 125 15.91 6.05 -24.00
C ASP A 125 17.00 5.10 -23.53
N PHE A 126 16.62 3.87 -23.25
CA PHE A 126 17.50 2.84 -22.74
C PHE A 126 17.85 1.75 -23.78
N ARG A 127 17.63 2.01 -25.10
CA ARG A 127 17.85 1.00 -26.16
C ARG A 127 19.28 0.47 -26.17
N ASP A 128 20.26 1.35 -26.03
CA ASP A 128 21.68 0.95 -26.04
C ASP A 128 22.10 0.27 -24.73
N LEU A 129 21.53 0.70 -23.59
CA LEU A 129 21.69 0.00 -22.32
C LEU A 129 21.18 -1.44 -22.42
N VAL A 130 19.99 -1.67 -23.01
CA VAL A 130 19.43 -3.03 -23.18
C VAL A 130 20.34 -3.90 -24.04
N LYS A 131 20.91 -3.40 -25.14
CA LYS A 131 21.86 -4.14 -25.98
C LYS A 131 23.12 -4.52 -25.20
N ASP A 132 23.66 -3.56 -24.43
CA ASP A 132 24.87 -3.79 -23.62
C ASP A 132 24.61 -4.82 -22.52
N LEU A 133 23.49 -4.73 -21.80
CA LEU A 133 23.07 -5.72 -20.80
C LEU A 133 22.82 -7.11 -21.43
N ALA A 134 22.14 -7.18 -22.57
CA ALA A 134 21.89 -8.45 -23.26
C ALA A 134 23.19 -9.14 -23.70
N SER A 135 24.22 -8.38 -24.08
CA SER A 135 25.53 -8.93 -24.42
C SER A 135 26.23 -9.58 -23.22
N VAL A 136 26.02 -9.04 -22.01
CA VAL A 136 26.61 -9.54 -20.76
C VAL A 136 25.86 -10.75 -20.23
N PHE A 137 24.55 -10.63 -20.09
CA PHE A 137 23.73 -11.66 -19.42
C PHE A 137 23.30 -12.79 -20.35
N LYS A 138 23.34 -12.60 -21.66
CA LYS A 138 22.92 -13.56 -22.70
C LYS A 138 21.49 -14.10 -22.48
N THR A 139 20.65 -13.31 -21.86
CA THR A 139 19.24 -13.58 -21.54
C THR A 139 18.37 -12.42 -22.02
N ARG A 140 17.06 -12.62 -22.02
CA ARG A 140 16.11 -11.56 -22.33
C ARG A 140 16.10 -10.52 -21.21
N ILE A 141 16.38 -9.27 -21.57
CA ILE A 141 16.39 -8.13 -20.65
C ILE A 141 15.06 -7.39 -20.73
N GLU A 142 14.46 -7.09 -19.58
CA GLU A 142 13.27 -6.27 -19.46
C GLU A 142 13.50 -5.14 -18.45
N LEU A 143 13.37 -3.89 -18.90
CA LEU A 143 13.48 -2.69 -18.06
C LEU A 143 12.08 -2.19 -17.76
N ARG A 144 11.74 -2.06 -16.48
CA ARG A 144 10.43 -1.59 -16.00
C ARG A 144 10.58 -0.31 -15.19
N GLN A 145 9.98 0.76 -15.67
CA GLN A 145 9.85 1.96 -14.86
C GLN A 145 8.73 1.78 -13.85
N ILE A 146 9.05 2.01 -12.58
CA ILE A 146 8.12 1.91 -11.46
C ILE A 146 7.86 3.28 -10.83
N GLY A 147 6.75 3.42 -10.13
CA GLY A 147 6.40 4.65 -9.40
C GLY A 147 7.15 4.77 -8.07
N VAL A 148 7.18 5.98 -7.51
CA VAL A 148 7.87 6.28 -6.24
C VAL A 148 7.31 5.50 -5.05
N ARG A 149 6.01 5.11 -5.08
CA ARG A 149 5.42 4.25 -4.04
C ARG A 149 5.93 2.82 -4.16
N ASP A 150 6.07 2.31 -5.38
CA ASP A 150 6.61 0.97 -5.64
C ASP A 150 8.10 0.89 -5.27
N GLU A 151 8.88 1.94 -5.57
CA GLU A 151 10.24 2.09 -5.06
C GLU A 151 10.28 1.98 -3.54
N THR A 152 9.45 2.78 -2.85
CA THR A 152 9.35 2.77 -1.39
C THR A 152 8.90 1.40 -0.85
N LYS A 153 8.02 0.71 -1.57
CA LYS A 153 7.55 -0.65 -1.24
C LYS A 153 8.69 -1.66 -1.30
N ILE A 154 9.56 -1.57 -2.29
CA ILE A 154 10.74 -2.46 -2.44
C ILE A 154 11.78 -2.15 -1.36
N LEU A 155 12.20 -0.90 -1.22
CA LEU A 155 13.27 -0.49 -0.31
C LEU A 155 12.87 -0.63 1.17
N GLY A 156 11.60 -0.42 1.49
CA GLY A 156 11.10 -0.44 2.85
C GLY A 156 11.51 0.80 3.65
N GLY A 157 11.43 0.69 4.98
CA GLY A 157 11.80 1.74 5.92
C GLY A 157 10.81 1.89 7.06
N ILE A 158 10.98 2.97 7.84
CA ILE A 158 10.14 3.31 8.99
C ILE A 158 9.32 4.56 8.66
N GLY A 159 8.02 4.49 8.91
CA GLY A 159 7.11 5.62 8.74
C GLY A 159 7.21 6.65 9.87
N VAL A 160 6.58 7.81 9.68
CA VAL A 160 6.48 8.88 10.71
C VAL A 160 5.81 8.39 12.00
N CYS A 161 5.04 7.31 11.95
CA CYS A 161 4.41 6.65 13.08
C CYS A 161 5.34 5.70 13.86
N GLY A 162 6.61 5.55 13.47
CA GLY A 162 7.59 4.65 14.10
C GLY A 162 7.42 3.17 13.73
N ARG A 163 6.48 2.83 12.84
CA ARG A 163 6.27 1.45 12.37
C ARG A 163 6.90 1.23 10.99
N PRO A 164 7.19 -0.03 10.60
CA PRO A 164 7.54 -0.36 9.22
C PRO A 164 6.47 0.16 8.26
N LEU A 165 6.89 0.60 7.07
CA LEU A 165 6.00 1.15 6.06
C LEU A 165 4.88 0.15 5.71
N CYS A 166 3.63 0.63 5.68
CA CYS A 166 2.44 -0.18 5.38
C CYS A 166 2.59 -0.88 4.02
N CYS A 167 3.07 -0.15 3.00
CA CYS A 167 3.31 -0.67 1.65
C CYS A 167 4.36 -1.78 1.60
N HIS A 168 5.37 -1.76 2.49
CA HIS A 168 6.42 -2.77 2.55
C HIS A 168 6.02 -3.99 3.41
N SER A 169 5.08 -3.84 4.34
CA SER A 169 4.74 -4.88 5.32
C SER A 169 3.49 -5.68 4.98
N TYR A 170 2.33 -5.04 4.81
CA TYR A 170 1.06 -5.75 4.66
C TYR A 170 0.12 -5.20 3.58
N LEU A 171 0.27 -3.92 3.19
CA LEU A 171 -0.63 -3.29 2.25
C LEU A 171 -0.25 -3.67 0.83
N THR A 172 -1.06 -4.50 0.20
CA THR A 172 -0.80 -5.06 -1.14
C THR A 172 -1.40 -4.21 -2.25
N ASP A 173 -2.59 -3.69 -2.03
CA ASP A 173 -3.35 -2.91 -3.00
C ASP A 173 -3.40 -1.44 -2.63
N PHE A 174 -3.32 -0.57 -3.63
CA PHE A 174 -3.37 0.87 -3.47
C PHE A 174 -4.58 1.44 -4.19
N VAL A 175 -5.45 2.07 -3.40
CA VAL A 175 -6.58 2.85 -3.88
C VAL A 175 -6.20 4.32 -3.74
N PRO A 176 -6.59 5.18 -4.70
CA PRO A 176 -6.32 6.61 -4.61
C PRO A 176 -6.80 7.21 -3.28
N VAL A 177 -5.93 7.97 -2.65
CA VAL A 177 -6.20 8.66 -1.37
C VAL A 177 -6.66 10.09 -1.66
N SER A 178 -7.60 10.59 -0.87
CA SER A 178 -8.07 11.97 -0.98
C SER A 178 -7.77 12.78 0.28
N ILE A 179 -7.68 14.09 0.13
CA ILE A 179 -7.51 15.04 1.26
C ILE A 179 -8.73 14.98 2.21
N LYS A 180 -9.90 14.61 1.68
CA LYS A 180 -11.11 14.42 2.49
C LYS A 180 -10.87 13.39 3.61
N MET A 181 -10.18 12.28 3.31
CA MET A 181 -9.83 11.25 4.29
C MET A 181 -8.98 11.81 5.44
N ALA A 182 -8.00 12.68 5.13
CA ALA A 182 -7.19 13.33 6.14
C ALA A 182 -8.02 14.26 7.05
N LYS A 183 -9.00 14.98 6.48
CA LYS A 183 -9.94 15.81 7.26
C LYS A 183 -10.82 14.97 8.19
N GLU A 184 -11.33 13.86 7.72
CA GLU A 184 -12.17 12.94 8.50
C GLU A 184 -11.41 12.32 9.66
N GLN A 185 -10.11 12.13 9.50
CA GLN A 185 -9.21 11.66 10.55
C GLN A 185 -8.65 12.76 11.44
N ASN A 186 -9.15 14.01 11.31
CA ASN A 186 -8.71 15.19 12.06
C ASN A 186 -7.21 15.48 11.97
N LEU A 187 -6.58 15.15 10.85
CA LEU A 187 -5.17 15.46 10.61
C LEU A 187 -5.02 16.91 10.12
N SER A 188 -3.88 17.51 10.47
CA SER A 188 -3.48 18.79 9.88
C SER A 188 -3.31 18.63 8.37
N LEU A 189 -3.87 19.56 7.60
CA LEU A 189 -3.78 19.55 6.14
C LEU A 189 -2.42 20.07 5.61
N ASN A 190 -1.41 20.14 6.46
CA ASN A 190 -0.06 20.46 6.02
C ASN A 190 0.46 19.29 5.15
N PRO A 191 0.89 19.54 3.88
CA PRO A 191 1.42 18.52 2.98
C PRO A 191 2.48 17.62 3.62
N THR A 192 3.39 18.20 4.42
CA THR A 192 4.45 17.45 5.11
C THR A 192 3.92 16.49 6.18
N LYS A 193 2.70 16.69 6.68
CA LYS A 193 2.08 15.84 7.71
C LYS A 193 1.18 14.74 7.14
N ILE A 194 0.66 14.93 5.94
CA ILE A 194 -0.23 13.97 5.27
C ILE A 194 0.44 13.19 4.13
N SER A 195 1.70 13.55 3.80
CA SER A 195 2.50 12.81 2.82
C SER A 195 3.30 11.69 3.48
N GLY A 196 3.37 10.56 2.81
CA GLY A 196 4.26 9.47 3.16
C GLY A 196 5.70 9.71 2.72
N VAL A 197 6.60 8.80 3.07
CA VAL A 197 8.02 8.83 2.67
C VAL A 197 8.18 8.86 1.14
N CYS A 198 7.24 8.28 0.40
CA CYS A 198 7.22 8.28 -1.07
C CYS A 198 6.77 9.62 -1.68
N GLY A 199 6.47 10.67 -0.89
CA GLY A 199 5.97 11.95 -1.38
C GLY A 199 4.51 11.95 -1.85
N ARG A 200 3.80 10.81 -1.78
CA ARG A 200 2.35 10.71 -2.05
C ARG A 200 1.55 10.80 -0.75
N LEU A 201 0.22 10.99 -0.85
CA LEU A 201 -0.63 10.91 0.33
C LEU A 201 -0.45 9.56 1.06
N MET A 202 -0.50 9.59 2.37
CA MET A 202 -0.29 8.40 3.20
C MET A 202 -1.36 7.34 2.92
N CYS A 203 -0.95 6.15 2.51
CA CYS A 203 -1.85 5.04 2.21
C CYS A 203 -2.63 4.52 3.43
N CYS A 204 -2.13 4.74 4.65
CA CYS A 204 -2.84 4.41 5.88
C CYS A 204 -4.14 5.23 6.04
N LEU A 205 -4.24 6.43 5.45
CA LEU A 205 -5.48 7.22 5.46
C LEU A 205 -6.65 6.42 4.87
N LYS A 206 -6.44 5.78 3.72
CA LYS A 206 -7.47 4.92 3.10
C LYS A 206 -7.70 3.65 3.89
N ASN A 207 -6.64 3.04 4.40
CA ASN A 207 -6.73 1.79 5.15
C ASN A 207 -7.53 1.94 6.46
N GLU A 208 -7.51 3.13 7.05
CA GLU A 208 -8.19 3.43 8.32
C GLU A 208 -9.54 4.16 8.13
N GLU A 209 -9.89 4.53 6.89
CA GLU A 209 -11.07 5.36 6.58
C GLU A 209 -12.35 4.80 7.16
N GLU A 210 -12.67 3.52 6.92
CA GLU A 210 -13.90 2.88 7.38
C GLU A 210 -14.04 2.91 8.91
N ALA A 211 -12.93 2.68 9.63
CA ALA A 211 -12.92 2.73 11.08
C ALA A 211 -13.20 4.16 11.60
N TYR A 212 -12.61 5.17 10.94
CA TYR A 212 -12.88 6.57 11.30
C TYR A 212 -14.30 7.01 10.92
N GLU A 213 -14.85 6.56 9.81
CA GLU A 213 -16.23 6.84 9.41
C GLU A 213 -17.22 6.29 10.45
N ASP A 214 -17.06 5.01 10.85
CA ASP A 214 -17.91 4.39 11.87
C ASP A 214 -17.81 5.14 13.21
N LEU A 215 -16.59 5.39 13.69
CA LEU A 215 -16.37 6.10 14.95
C LEU A 215 -16.87 7.55 14.92
N ASN A 216 -16.69 8.25 13.81
CA ASN A 216 -17.19 9.62 13.62
C ASN A 216 -18.70 9.69 13.60
N SER A 217 -19.39 8.66 13.10
CA SER A 217 -20.87 8.62 13.07
C SER A 217 -21.48 8.67 14.47
N LYS A 218 -20.72 8.25 15.47
CA LYS A 218 -21.10 8.17 16.88
C LYS A 218 -20.75 9.43 17.69
N LEU A 219 -20.21 10.46 17.05
CA LEU A 219 -19.69 11.67 17.69
C LEU A 219 -20.41 12.92 17.22
N PRO A 220 -20.56 13.95 18.08
CA PRO A 220 -21.00 15.28 17.66
C PRO A 220 -19.92 15.99 16.86
N ASN A 221 -20.29 16.96 16.05
CA ASN A 221 -19.34 17.82 15.37
C ASN A 221 -18.83 18.94 16.27
N VAL A 222 -17.66 19.49 15.96
CA VAL A 222 -17.17 20.72 16.60
C VAL A 222 -18.15 21.87 16.31
N GLY A 223 -18.53 22.60 17.35
CA GLY A 223 -19.55 23.65 17.31
C GLY A 223 -21.00 23.17 17.49
N ASP A 224 -21.23 21.86 17.66
CA ASP A 224 -22.56 21.37 18.03
C ASP A 224 -22.85 21.61 19.51
N PHE A 225 -24.12 21.84 19.83
CA PHE A 225 -24.58 21.93 21.21
C PHE A 225 -24.97 20.55 21.73
N VAL A 226 -24.43 20.20 22.89
CA VAL A 226 -24.67 18.90 23.56
C VAL A 226 -25.20 19.15 24.99
N THR A 227 -25.91 18.16 25.50
CA THR A 227 -26.33 18.13 26.92
C THR A 227 -25.54 17.06 27.63
N THR A 228 -24.88 17.40 28.73
CA THR A 228 -24.12 16.47 29.54
C THR A 228 -25.02 15.62 30.41
N LYS A 229 -24.52 14.49 30.94
CA LYS A 229 -25.25 13.64 31.88
C LYS A 229 -25.66 14.38 33.14
N ASP A 230 -24.88 15.39 33.54
CA ASP A 230 -25.16 16.28 34.69
C ASP A 230 -26.18 17.36 34.37
N GLY A 231 -26.79 17.39 33.20
CA GLY A 231 -27.82 18.34 32.77
C GLY A 231 -27.29 19.68 32.22
N PHE A 232 -25.98 19.89 32.18
CA PHE A 232 -25.41 21.12 31.61
C PHE A 232 -25.47 21.13 30.08
N LYS A 233 -25.76 22.30 29.53
CA LYS A 233 -25.64 22.53 28.07
C LYS A 233 -24.30 23.14 27.76
N GLY A 234 -23.65 22.66 26.70
CA GLY A 234 -22.34 23.18 26.28
C GLY A 234 -22.11 23.02 24.78
N GLU A 235 -21.12 23.74 24.29
CA GLU A 235 -20.69 23.70 22.90
C GLU A 235 -19.46 22.82 22.77
N VAL A 236 -19.41 21.96 21.74
CA VAL A 236 -18.30 21.07 21.43
C VAL A 236 -17.12 21.89 20.92
N GLN A 237 -16.03 21.91 21.67
CA GLN A 237 -14.77 22.57 21.30
C GLN A 237 -13.88 21.68 20.44
N SER A 238 -13.70 20.40 20.81
CA SER A 238 -12.87 19.46 20.08
C SER A 238 -13.34 18.03 20.32
N VAL A 239 -12.98 17.13 19.37
CA VAL A 239 -13.39 15.74 19.37
C VAL A 239 -12.17 14.86 19.17
N SER A 240 -12.00 13.85 20.02
CA SER A 240 -10.99 12.79 19.87
C SER A 240 -11.66 11.52 19.37
N VAL A 241 -11.57 11.25 18.07
CA VAL A 241 -12.32 10.19 17.40
C VAL A 241 -11.99 8.81 17.98
N LEU A 242 -10.71 8.44 18.04
CA LEU A 242 -10.30 7.11 18.50
C LEU A 242 -10.57 6.87 20.00
N LYS A 243 -10.54 7.92 20.81
CA LYS A 243 -10.83 7.82 22.25
C LYS A 243 -12.32 7.96 22.57
N GLN A 244 -13.15 8.31 21.57
CA GLN A 244 -14.57 8.62 21.75
C GLN A 244 -14.81 9.65 22.85
N ARG A 245 -13.93 10.68 22.92
CA ARG A 245 -13.99 11.75 23.92
C ARG A 245 -14.22 13.09 23.25
N VAL A 246 -14.97 13.95 23.95
CA VAL A 246 -15.43 15.25 23.47
C VAL A 246 -15.14 16.31 24.54
N LYS A 247 -14.40 17.33 24.15
CA LYS A 247 -14.25 18.53 25.00
C LYS A 247 -15.41 19.48 24.77
N VAL A 248 -16.10 19.77 25.84
CA VAL A 248 -17.31 20.62 25.84
C VAL A 248 -17.06 21.87 26.69
N VAL A 249 -17.36 23.02 26.14
CA VAL A 249 -17.37 24.29 26.87
C VAL A 249 -18.73 24.44 27.52
N ILE A 250 -18.79 24.31 28.83
CA ILE A 250 -20.01 24.44 29.65
C ILE A 250 -20.08 25.87 30.20
N THR A 251 -21.25 26.50 30.14
CA THR A 251 -21.50 27.76 30.83
C THR A 251 -22.23 27.44 32.14
N LYS A 252 -21.64 27.80 33.26
CA LYS A 252 -22.25 27.69 34.59
C LYS A 252 -23.21 28.85 34.84
N ASP A 253 -24.01 28.72 35.90
CA ASP A 253 -25.01 29.74 36.31
C ASP A 253 -24.38 31.14 36.58
N ASN A 254 -23.07 31.18 36.82
CA ASN A 254 -22.31 32.44 37.05
C ASN A 254 -21.69 33.03 35.77
N ASP A 255 -22.10 32.62 34.56
CA ASP A 255 -21.49 32.97 33.27
C ASP A 255 -20.02 32.52 33.11
N GLU A 256 -19.51 31.74 34.05
CA GLU A 256 -18.16 31.14 33.92
C GLU A 256 -18.18 30.03 32.91
N LYS A 257 -17.22 30.07 31.96
CA LYS A 257 -17.02 29.04 30.98
C LYS A 257 -15.97 28.07 31.47
N GLU A 258 -16.33 26.80 31.56
CA GLU A 258 -15.44 25.71 31.93
C GLU A 258 -15.34 24.68 30.80
N VAL A 259 -14.12 24.23 30.48
CA VAL A 259 -13.91 23.16 29.50
C VAL A 259 -13.79 21.84 30.22
N LYS A 260 -14.70 20.89 29.93
CA LYS A 260 -14.66 19.53 30.47
C LYS A 260 -14.57 18.49 29.36
N ASP A 261 -13.96 17.38 29.69
CA ASP A 261 -13.77 16.25 28.78
C ASP A 261 -14.71 15.08 29.16
N TYR A 262 -15.62 14.77 28.24
CA TYR A 262 -16.66 13.73 28.42
C TYR A 262 -16.44 12.57 27.44
N HIS A 263 -16.83 11.38 27.85
CA HIS A 263 -17.01 10.27 26.93
C HIS A 263 -18.33 10.44 26.16
N THR A 264 -18.40 10.01 24.91
CA THR A 264 -19.60 10.18 24.05
C THR A 264 -20.88 9.65 24.69
N SER A 265 -20.79 8.52 25.43
CA SER A 265 -21.93 7.92 26.15
C SER A 265 -22.52 8.79 27.26
N GLU A 266 -21.78 9.82 27.69
CA GLU A 266 -22.22 10.78 28.74
C GLU A 266 -22.88 12.04 28.16
N LEU A 267 -22.97 12.10 26.82
CA LEU A 267 -23.51 13.24 26.09
C LEU A 267 -24.80 12.88 25.35
N SER A 268 -25.77 13.77 25.41
CA SER A 268 -26.99 13.71 24.58
C SER A 268 -26.92 14.79 23.51
N PHE A 269 -26.98 14.40 22.25
CA PHE A 269 -26.92 15.28 21.10
C PHE A 269 -27.74 14.74 19.93
N LYS A 270 -28.15 15.65 19.01
CA LYS A 270 -28.76 15.23 17.74
C LYS A 270 -27.69 15.17 16.67
N PRO A 271 -27.44 13.99 16.06
CA PRO A 271 -26.44 13.89 15.01
C PRO A 271 -26.84 14.80 13.84
N ARG A 272 -26.01 15.80 13.55
CA ARG A 272 -26.13 16.62 12.35
C ARG A 272 -25.42 15.96 11.19
N ARG A 273 -26.03 16.03 9.98
CA ARG A 273 -25.28 15.71 8.75
C ARG A 273 -24.08 16.64 8.67
N ARG A 274 -22.85 16.06 8.57
CA ARG A 274 -21.64 16.85 8.36
C ARG A 274 -21.82 17.72 7.12
N LYS A 275 -21.74 19.05 7.28
CA LYS A 275 -21.57 19.94 6.13
C LYS A 275 -20.19 19.68 5.53
N GLU A 276 -20.14 19.35 4.25
CA GLU A 276 -18.87 19.32 3.52
C GLU A 276 -18.27 20.73 3.61
N ARG A 277 -17.19 20.86 4.39
CA ARG A 277 -16.38 22.07 4.35
C ARG A 277 -15.68 22.07 3.00
N ASN A 278 -15.88 23.12 2.21
CA ASN A 278 -15.17 23.31 0.94
C ASN A 278 -13.67 23.10 1.17
N ILE A 279 -13.08 22.31 0.30
CA ILE A 279 -11.62 22.12 0.24
C ILE A 279 -11.04 23.51 0.05
N THR A 280 -10.17 23.93 0.95
CA THR A 280 -9.41 25.16 0.77
C THR A 280 -8.72 25.11 -0.58
N ASP A 281 -8.70 26.23 -1.32
CA ASP A 281 -8.06 26.36 -2.65
C ASP A 281 -6.52 26.30 -2.56
N ASP A 282 -5.99 25.44 -1.73
CA ASP A 282 -4.56 25.22 -1.56
C ASP A 282 -4.02 24.45 -2.77
N ALA A 283 -3.19 25.14 -3.55
CA ALA A 283 -2.61 24.60 -4.77
C ALA A 283 -1.75 23.35 -4.51
N GLU A 284 -1.04 23.31 -3.38
CA GLU A 284 -0.19 22.17 -2.99
C GLU A 284 -1.04 20.93 -2.71
N LEU A 285 -2.17 21.09 -2.03
CA LEU A 285 -3.08 19.98 -1.74
C LEU A 285 -3.72 19.44 -3.02
N LYS A 286 -4.11 20.33 -3.94
CA LYS A 286 -4.63 19.92 -5.27
C LYS A 286 -3.57 19.18 -6.08
N ALA A 287 -2.32 19.63 -6.02
CA ALA A 287 -1.21 18.97 -6.71
C ALA A 287 -0.97 17.55 -6.15
N LEU A 288 -1.03 17.35 -4.83
CA LEU A 288 -0.92 16.02 -4.22
C LEU A 288 -2.03 15.07 -4.66
N GLU A 289 -3.28 15.54 -4.73
CA GLU A 289 -4.39 14.71 -5.24
C GLU A 289 -4.25 14.37 -6.72
N MET A 290 -3.73 15.30 -7.55
CA MET A 290 -3.47 15.04 -8.95
C MET A 290 -2.36 13.98 -9.14
N LEU A 291 -1.29 14.06 -8.35
CA LEU A 291 -0.20 13.07 -8.35
C LEU A 291 -0.71 11.69 -7.94
N GLU A 292 -1.57 11.62 -6.92
CA GLU A 292 -2.18 10.37 -6.46
C GLU A 292 -3.05 9.73 -7.57
N LYS A 293 -3.83 10.52 -8.30
CA LYS A 293 -4.67 10.03 -9.40
C LYS A 293 -3.85 9.52 -10.60
N ARG A 294 -2.67 10.13 -10.87
CA ARG A 294 -1.79 9.70 -11.97
C ARG A 294 -1.10 8.36 -11.72
N GLU A 295 -0.73 8.07 -10.47
CA GLU A 295 0.07 6.88 -10.11
C GLU A 295 -0.77 5.78 -9.42
N GLY A 296 -2.08 5.86 -9.46
CA GLY A 296 -3.01 5.07 -8.66
C GLY A 296 -2.97 3.54 -8.83
N LYS A 297 -2.04 2.99 -9.63
CA LYS A 297 -1.81 1.54 -9.76
C LYS A 297 -0.33 1.23 -9.66
N SER A 298 0.01 0.13 -8.98
CA SER A 298 1.37 -0.40 -8.94
C SER A 298 1.81 -0.88 -10.32
N ASN A 299 3.03 -0.53 -10.71
CA ASN A 299 3.68 -1.00 -11.94
C ASN A 299 4.67 -2.15 -11.68
N LEU A 300 4.69 -2.71 -10.48
CA LEU A 300 5.55 -3.86 -10.16
C LEU A 300 5.18 -5.10 -10.96
N GLY A 301 3.96 -5.12 -11.53
CA GLY A 301 3.50 -6.22 -12.38
C GLY A 301 3.32 -7.51 -11.58
N ASP A 302 2.89 -7.35 -10.36
CA ASP A 302 2.42 -8.48 -9.54
C ASP A 302 1.14 -9.03 -10.12
#